data_c5babed6e81d54e672a6ae25d009da71
#
_entry.id   c5babed6e81d54e672a6ae25d009da71
#
_cell.length_a   1.000
_cell.length_b   1.000
_cell.length_c   1.000
_cell.angle_alpha   90.00
_cell.angle_beta   90.00
_cell.angle_gamma   90.00
#
_symmetry.space_group_name_H-M   'P 1'
#
loop_
_entity.id
_entity.type
_entity.pdbx_description
1 polymer ?
#
loop_
_entity_poly.entity_id
_entity_poly.type
_entity_poly.pdbx_seq_one_letter_code
_entity_poly.pdbx_strand_id
1 'polypeptide(L)'
;MAASGSAPKPAKKELAAPRRKSTSTKTRTTARENSSASVSASGDASSPTKSSAQVHGIDFQSLVHTTQEETLRAVVSSLPTIGLQATQIGRARQLVQQILHRRSPEDRVFLAYTSNMISSGLRDTFVYLARERLVDCFISSAGGIEEDVIKCGGSTLLGRFDLDGRALRRRGINRIGNLLVPNDNYCWFEDFFTPVLASVHEAQRASRWKTHTAPSEIIEAMGAAMATNHPDTCTSSLIYWCYRNKISVFSPAFTDGSMGDMVYFYNFSHKGLVVDPLVDVVRLRKLAAKGSGHNLAIVLGGGLPKHQLLRNVSMDAVVMVTTGLEADGCVSSGALADDVACGLLREDTEVVRVQGDATVVFPLMLISEEASTLEDAAA
;
A
#
# COMPACT_ATOMS: atom_id res chain seq x y z
N MET A 1 68.64 12.81 7.52
CA MET A 1 68.76 11.52 8.25
C MET A 1 67.38 11.05 8.56
N ALA A 2 67.03 9.94 7.96
CA ALA A 2 65.72 9.32 8.03
C ALA A 2 65.57 8.45 9.28
N ALA A 3 64.38 8.39 9.88
CA ALA A 3 63.98 7.28 10.72
C ALA A 3 62.48 6.98 10.44
N SER A 4 62.29 5.91 9.72
CA SER A 4 61.01 5.27 9.45
C SER A 4 60.54 4.48 10.68
N GLY A 5 59.38 4.81 11.23
CA GLY A 5 58.72 4.03 12.26
C GLY A 5 57.44 3.38 11.69
N SER A 6 57.51 2.08 11.45
CA SER A 6 56.37 1.26 11.03
C SER A 6 55.44 0.95 12.20
N ALA A 7 54.15 1.24 12.06
CA ALA A 7 53.11 0.85 13.00
C ALA A 7 52.71 -0.64 12.85
N PRO A 8 52.40 -1.37 13.91
CA PRO A 8 52.04 -2.78 13.85
C PRO A 8 50.60 -2.97 13.41
N LYS A 9 50.35 -4.00 12.59
CA LYS A 9 49.02 -4.48 12.17
C LYS A 9 48.25 -5.09 13.36
N PRO A 10 46.95 -4.87 13.48
CA PRO A 10 46.14 -5.55 14.49
C PRO A 10 45.88 -7.02 14.10
N ALA A 11 46.01 -7.89 15.11
CA ALA A 11 45.78 -9.31 15.01
C ALA A 11 44.29 -9.65 14.82
N LYS A 12 43.98 -10.55 13.87
CA LYS A 12 42.68 -11.15 13.69
C LYS A 12 42.38 -12.07 14.89
N LYS A 13 41.31 -11.76 15.64
CA LYS A 13 40.67 -12.70 16.57
C LYS A 13 39.66 -13.52 15.81
N GLU A 14 39.94 -14.81 15.62
CA GLU A 14 38.94 -15.81 15.22
C GLU A 14 37.97 -16.04 16.36
N LEU A 15 36.67 -15.83 16.09
CA LEU A 15 35.60 -16.25 16.99
C LEU A 15 35.30 -17.74 16.71
N ALA A 16 35.64 -18.58 17.70
CA ALA A 16 35.29 -19.99 17.71
C ALA A 16 33.78 -20.18 17.99
N ALA A 17 33.11 -20.96 17.15
CA ALA A 17 31.72 -21.36 17.34
C ALA A 17 31.58 -22.35 18.50
N PRO A 18 30.48 -22.29 19.28
CA PRO A 18 30.27 -23.22 20.41
C PRO A 18 29.91 -24.64 19.92
N ARG A 19 30.65 -25.63 20.38
CA ARG A 19 30.38 -27.07 20.19
C ARG A 19 29.04 -27.47 20.85
N ARG A 20 28.12 -27.99 20.07
CA ARG A 20 26.93 -28.69 20.56
C ARG A 20 27.35 -30.04 21.16
N LYS A 21 27.04 -30.28 22.42
CA LYS A 21 27.09 -31.59 23.06
C LYS A 21 25.90 -32.42 22.58
N SER A 22 26.17 -33.56 21.96
CA SER A 22 25.18 -34.59 21.63
C SER A 22 24.86 -35.39 22.87
N THR A 23 23.64 -35.27 23.37
CA THR A 23 23.06 -36.25 24.31
C THR A 23 22.23 -37.23 23.54
N SER A 24 22.70 -38.50 23.46
CA SER A 24 21.98 -39.62 22.88
C SER A 24 20.89 -40.06 23.86
N THR A 25 19.63 -39.80 23.53
CA THR A 25 18.49 -40.41 24.21
C THR A 25 17.96 -41.54 23.32
N LYS A 26 18.08 -42.76 23.82
CA LYS A 26 17.50 -43.98 23.20
C LYS A 26 15.98 -43.85 23.21
N THR A 27 15.38 -43.69 22.05
CA THR A 27 13.93 -43.75 21.88
C THR A 27 13.52 -45.14 21.43
N ARG A 28 12.68 -45.73 22.25
CA ARG A 28 12.05 -47.06 22.08
C ARG A 28 11.03 -46.96 20.95
N THR A 29 11.26 -47.75 19.91
CA THR A 29 10.36 -47.89 18.74
C THR A 29 9.09 -48.63 19.19
N THR A 30 7.98 -47.87 19.24
CA THR A 30 6.65 -48.49 19.17
C THR A 30 6.09 -48.16 17.80
N ALA A 31 5.88 -49.21 17.00
CA ALA A 31 5.17 -49.13 15.75
C ALA A 31 3.76 -48.60 16.02
N ARG A 32 3.42 -47.49 15.44
CA ARG A 32 2.04 -47.01 15.29
C ARG A 32 1.71 -47.04 13.82
N GLU A 33 0.71 -47.82 13.53
CA GLU A 33 0.10 -47.99 12.22
C GLU A 33 -0.26 -46.66 11.60
N ASN A 34 0.18 -46.45 10.37
CA ASN A 34 -0.27 -45.36 9.52
C ASN A 34 -1.76 -45.58 9.19
N SER A 35 -2.63 -44.95 9.93
CA SER A 35 -3.96 -44.62 9.42
C SER A 35 -3.82 -43.35 8.58
N SER A 36 -3.81 -43.50 7.28
CA SER A 36 -4.05 -42.47 6.30
C SER A 36 -5.41 -41.85 6.61
N ALA A 37 -5.42 -40.75 7.36
CA ALA A 37 -6.58 -39.88 7.45
C ALA A 37 -6.71 -39.23 6.07
N SER A 38 -7.51 -39.80 5.21
CA SER A 38 -8.11 -39.11 4.08
C SER A 38 -8.89 -37.94 4.67
N VAL A 39 -8.42 -36.74 4.43
CA VAL A 39 -9.23 -35.54 4.61
C VAL A 39 -10.37 -35.68 3.61
N SER A 40 -11.48 -36.19 4.08
CA SER A 40 -12.73 -36.16 3.35
C SER A 40 -13.12 -34.66 3.20
N ALA A 41 -12.90 -34.12 2.03
CA ALA A 41 -13.60 -32.95 1.55
C ALA A 41 -15.09 -33.33 1.41
N SER A 42 -15.81 -33.37 2.52
CA SER A 42 -17.25 -33.43 2.53
C SER A 42 -17.78 -31.99 2.39
N GLY A 43 -17.41 -31.30 1.31
CA GLY A 43 -18.20 -30.26 0.74
C GLY A 43 -19.33 -30.94 0.01
N ASP A 44 -20.55 -30.70 0.47
CA ASP A 44 -21.78 -31.15 -0.12
C ASP A 44 -21.79 -30.84 -1.63
N ALA A 45 -21.51 -31.86 -2.44
CA ALA A 45 -21.62 -31.80 -3.89
C ALA A 45 -23.09 -31.86 -4.29
N SER A 46 -23.92 -30.95 -3.74
CA SER A 46 -25.22 -30.67 -4.28
C SER A 46 -25.03 -30.18 -5.72
N SER A 47 -25.66 -30.88 -6.64
CA SER A 47 -25.57 -30.65 -8.09
C SER A 47 -25.51 -29.15 -8.40
N PRO A 48 -24.43 -28.63 -9.01
CA PRO A 48 -24.15 -27.17 -9.09
C PRO A 48 -25.10 -26.41 -10.01
N THR A 49 -26.17 -27.00 -10.45
CA THR A 49 -26.84 -26.55 -11.66
C THR A 49 -28.18 -25.85 -11.48
N LYS A 50 -28.81 -25.91 -10.31
CA LYS A 50 -30.17 -25.31 -10.17
C LYS A 50 -30.22 -23.90 -9.57
N SER A 51 -29.16 -23.43 -8.93
CA SER A 51 -29.10 -22.12 -8.30
C SER A 51 -27.94 -21.23 -8.79
N SER A 52 -27.11 -21.72 -9.70
CA SER A 52 -25.99 -20.94 -10.23
C SER A 52 -26.46 -19.94 -11.29
N ALA A 53 -25.98 -18.70 -11.21
CA ALA A 53 -26.22 -17.70 -12.23
C ALA A 53 -25.67 -18.17 -13.58
N GLN A 54 -26.43 -17.93 -14.65
CA GLN A 54 -25.95 -18.21 -16.01
C GLN A 54 -24.90 -17.19 -16.42
N VAL A 55 -23.98 -17.61 -17.31
CA VAL A 55 -23.02 -16.73 -17.93
C VAL A 55 -23.75 -15.84 -18.98
N HIS A 56 -23.66 -14.54 -18.80
CA HIS A 56 -24.19 -13.55 -19.73
C HIS A 56 -23.10 -12.55 -20.10
N GLY A 57 -23.02 -12.20 -21.38
CA GLY A 57 -22.17 -11.12 -21.87
C GLY A 57 -22.87 -9.77 -21.81
N ILE A 58 -22.15 -8.74 -22.26
CA ILE A 58 -22.72 -7.40 -22.43
C ILE A 58 -23.50 -7.38 -23.74
N ASP A 59 -24.78 -7.01 -23.68
CA ASP A 59 -25.57 -6.75 -24.88
C ASP A 59 -25.32 -5.34 -25.39
N PHE A 60 -24.28 -5.18 -26.20
CA PHE A 60 -23.94 -3.88 -26.79
C PHE A 60 -25.04 -3.33 -27.71
N GLN A 61 -25.91 -4.18 -28.25
CA GLN A 61 -26.99 -3.72 -29.12
C GLN A 61 -28.03 -2.92 -28.34
N SER A 62 -28.32 -3.34 -27.12
CA SER A 62 -29.24 -2.61 -26.22
C SER A 62 -28.67 -1.25 -25.79
N LEU A 63 -27.34 -1.06 -25.87
CA LEU A 63 -26.68 0.16 -25.41
C LEU A 63 -26.54 1.24 -26.49
N VAL A 64 -26.91 0.97 -27.75
CA VAL A 64 -26.69 1.90 -28.86
C VAL A 64 -27.37 3.26 -28.68
N HIS A 65 -28.48 3.31 -27.93
CA HIS A 65 -29.27 4.52 -27.72
C HIS A 65 -29.22 5.05 -26.28
N THR A 66 -28.33 4.50 -25.42
CA THR A 66 -28.18 4.94 -24.05
C THR A 66 -27.17 6.09 -23.94
N THR A 67 -27.25 6.84 -22.86
CA THR A 67 -26.24 7.85 -22.53
C THR A 67 -24.90 7.19 -22.21
N GLN A 68 -23.81 7.96 -22.24
CA GLN A 68 -22.49 7.44 -21.86
C GLN A 68 -22.47 6.92 -20.41
N GLU A 69 -23.17 7.59 -19.52
CA GLU A 69 -23.29 7.18 -18.12
C GLU A 69 -24.05 5.85 -17.97
N GLU A 70 -25.19 5.71 -18.61
CA GLU A 70 -25.96 4.46 -18.62
C GLU A 70 -25.16 3.31 -19.24
N THR A 71 -24.46 3.58 -20.34
CA THR A 71 -23.56 2.61 -20.98
C THR A 71 -22.48 2.13 -20.00
N LEU A 72 -21.79 3.06 -19.34
CA LEU A 72 -20.74 2.72 -18.38
C LEU A 72 -21.28 1.90 -17.22
N ARG A 73 -22.43 2.29 -16.66
CA ARG A 73 -23.11 1.55 -15.59
C ARG A 73 -23.50 0.14 -16.04
N ALA A 74 -24.08 -0.01 -17.21
CA ALA A 74 -24.48 -1.30 -17.77
C ALA A 74 -23.25 -2.22 -17.96
N VAL A 75 -22.14 -1.68 -18.46
CA VAL A 75 -20.87 -2.44 -18.60
C VAL A 75 -20.38 -2.96 -17.25
N VAL A 76 -20.26 -2.09 -16.23
CA VAL A 76 -19.74 -2.51 -14.93
C VAL A 76 -20.71 -3.44 -14.17
N SER A 77 -22.03 -3.27 -14.36
CA SER A 77 -23.05 -4.13 -13.75
C SER A 77 -23.12 -5.52 -14.39
N SER A 78 -22.65 -5.67 -15.63
CA SER A 78 -22.56 -6.97 -16.30
C SER A 78 -21.36 -7.81 -15.86
N LEU A 79 -20.32 -7.19 -15.27
CA LEU A 79 -19.06 -7.88 -14.90
C LEU A 79 -19.29 -9.15 -14.05
N PRO A 80 -20.19 -9.20 -13.07
CA PRO A 80 -20.38 -10.38 -12.22
C PRO A 80 -20.79 -11.64 -13.01
N THR A 81 -21.45 -11.51 -14.14
CA THR A 81 -22.00 -12.62 -14.93
C THR A 81 -21.15 -13.02 -16.14
N ILE A 82 -20.13 -12.25 -16.52
CA ILE A 82 -19.28 -12.53 -17.68
C ILE A 82 -18.41 -13.79 -17.49
N GLY A 83 -17.99 -14.05 -16.27
CA GLY A 83 -17.08 -15.16 -15.94
C GLY A 83 -15.62 -14.71 -15.73
N LEU A 84 -14.76 -15.63 -15.32
CA LEU A 84 -13.32 -15.44 -15.12
C LEU A 84 -12.99 -14.20 -14.26
N GLN A 85 -11.98 -13.42 -14.67
CA GLN A 85 -11.59 -12.22 -13.91
C GLN A 85 -12.66 -11.11 -13.91
N ALA A 86 -13.50 -11.05 -14.93
CA ALA A 86 -14.61 -10.09 -14.94
C ALA A 86 -15.56 -10.31 -13.75
N THR A 87 -15.90 -11.57 -13.44
CA THR A 87 -16.69 -11.89 -12.24
C THR A 87 -15.97 -11.46 -10.96
N GLN A 88 -14.66 -11.66 -10.86
CA GLN A 88 -13.91 -11.20 -9.69
C GLN A 88 -13.88 -9.67 -9.58
N ILE A 89 -13.73 -8.96 -10.69
CA ILE A 89 -13.82 -7.48 -10.72
C ILE A 89 -15.21 -7.02 -10.27
N GLY A 90 -16.27 -7.67 -10.76
CA GLY A 90 -17.65 -7.36 -10.39
C GLY A 90 -17.90 -7.55 -8.89
N ARG A 91 -17.45 -8.68 -8.31
CA ARG A 91 -17.51 -8.95 -6.87
C ARG A 91 -16.67 -7.94 -6.06
N ALA A 92 -15.44 -7.68 -6.50
CA ALA A 92 -14.58 -6.72 -5.85
C ALA A 92 -15.20 -5.32 -5.85
N ARG A 93 -15.83 -4.91 -6.98
CA ARG A 93 -16.57 -3.66 -7.08
C ARG A 93 -17.71 -3.60 -6.04
N GLN A 94 -18.52 -4.64 -5.95
CA GLN A 94 -19.60 -4.70 -4.96
C GLN A 94 -19.07 -4.54 -3.54
N LEU A 95 -18.00 -5.26 -3.18
CA LEU A 95 -17.39 -5.16 -1.86
C LEU A 95 -16.74 -3.79 -1.63
N VAL A 96 -16.07 -3.18 -2.62
CA VAL A 96 -15.52 -1.82 -2.51
C VAL A 96 -16.61 -0.79 -2.28
N GLN A 97 -17.76 -0.89 -2.99
CA GLN A 97 -18.89 0.01 -2.78
C GLN A 97 -19.48 -0.14 -1.36
N GLN A 98 -19.57 -1.36 -0.84
CA GLN A 98 -19.97 -1.59 0.55
C GLN A 98 -18.97 -0.98 1.54
N ILE A 99 -17.67 -1.24 1.34
CA ILE A 99 -16.60 -0.72 2.20
C ILE A 99 -16.61 0.82 2.23
N LEU A 100 -16.76 1.47 1.09
CA LEU A 100 -16.61 2.93 1.02
C LEU A 100 -17.87 3.70 1.37
N HIS A 101 -19.07 3.19 1.02
CA HIS A 101 -20.32 3.96 1.08
C HIS A 101 -21.36 3.41 2.02
N ARG A 102 -21.28 2.11 2.40
CA ARG A 102 -22.30 1.44 3.26
C ARG A 102 -21.73 0.97 4.59
N ARG A 103 -20.50 1.37 4.92
CA ARG A 103 -19.87 1.04 6.20
C ARG A 103 -20.54 1.75 7.37
N SER A 104 -20.46 1.13 8.55
CA SER A 104 -20.79 1.79 9.81
C SER A 104 -19.79 2.92 10.13
N PRO A 105 -20.19 3.98 10.83
CA PRO A 105 -19.26 5.01 11.31
C PRO A 105 -18.13 4.47 12.22
N GLU A 106 -18.33 3.31 12.81
CA GLU A 106 -17.36 2.65 13.69
C GLU A 106 -16.35 1.80 12.93
N ASP A 107 -16.64 1.46 11.67
CA ASP A 107 -15.73 0.70 10.80
C ASP A 107 -14.50 1.53 10.44
N ARG A 108 -13.40 0.83 10.16
CA ARG A 108 -12.15 1.43 9.70
C ARG A 108 -11.77 0.90 8.33
N VAL A 109 -11.51 1.82 7.42
CA VAL A 109 -11.07 1.49 6.05
C VAL A 109 -9.59 1.78 5.91
N PHE A 110 -8.85 0.75 5.54
CA PHE A 110 -7.42 0.79 5.26
C PHE A 110 -7.19 0.65 3.77
N LEU A 111 -6.36 1.51 3.18
CA LEU A 111 -5.91 1.40 1.80
C LEU A 111 -4.39 1.22 1.77
N ALA A 112 -3.95 0.01 1.40
CA ALA A 112 -2.53 -0.33 1.24
C ALA A 112 -2.19 -0.39 -0.24
N TYR A 113 -1.11 0.30 -0.67
CA TYR A 113 -0.75 0.39 -2.07
C TYR A 113 0.75 0.48 -2.31
N THR A 114 1.20 0.01 -3.46
CA THR A 114 2.59 0.19 -3.90
C THR A 114 2.79 1.57 -4.54
N SER A 115 3.99 2.13 -4.42
CA SER A 115 4.32 3.52 -4.80
C SER A 115 3.93 3.90 -6.23
N ASN A 116 4.04 2.97 -7.19
CA ASN A 116 3.69 3.20 -8.58
C ASN A 116 2.21 3.61 -8.80
N MET A 117 1.33 3.37 -7.84
CA MET A 117 -0.05 3.87 -7.89
C MET A 117 -0.09 5.41 -7.80
N ILE A 118 0.76 6.00 -6.97
CA ILE A 118 0.87 7.47 -6.87
C ILE A 118 1.64 8.05 -8.06
N SER A 119 2.66 7.33 -8.56
CA SER A 119 3.36 7.75 -9.80
C SER A 119 2.37 7.88 -10.96
N SER A 120 1.38 7.00 -11.01
CA SER A 120 0.29 7.02 -12.00
C SER A 120 -0.79 8.09 -11.70
N GLY A 121 -1.85 8.12 -12.53
CA GLY A 121 -3.02 8.97 -12.34
C GLY A 121 -3.94 8.53 -11.19
N LEU A 122 -3.73 7.34 -10.60
CA LEU A 122 -4.50 6.92 -9.40
C LEU A 122 -4.29 7.84 -8.20
N ARG A 123 -3.24 8.66 -8.19
CA ARG A 123 -3.08 9.71 -7.18
C ARG A 123 -4.34 10.56 -7.00
N ASP A 124 -4.96 11.00 -8.09
CA ASP A 124 -6.14 11.86 -8.04
C ASP A 124 -7.34 11.11 -7.42
N THR A 125 -7.44 9.82 -7.70
CA THR A 125 -8.42 8.94 -7.02
C THR A 125 -8.17 8.87 -5.51
N PHE A 126 -6.92 8.73 -5.08
CA PHE A 126 -6.59 8.67 -3.66
C PHE A 126 -6.81 10.02 -2.97
N VAL A 127 -6.53 11.12 -3.65
CA VAL A 127 -6.87 12.48 -3.20
C VAL A 127 -8.37 12.59 -2.96
N TYR A 128 -9.20 12.13 -3.90
CA TYR A 128 -10.65 12.09 -3.73
C TYR A 128 -11.06 11.27 -2.49
N LEU A 129 -10.55 10.06 -2.34
CA LEU A 129 -10.88 9.19 -1.20
C LEU A 129 -10.48 9.82 0.15
N ALA A 130 -9.35 10.52 0.20
CA ALA A 130 -8.90 11.22 1.40
C ALA A 130 -9.72 12.47 1.69
N ARG A 131 -10.05 13.26 0.65
CA ARG A 131 -10.84 14.47 0.75
C ARG A 131 -12.25 14.18 1.28
N GLU A 132 -12.90 13.17 0.73
CA GLU A 132 -14.26 12.73 1.12
C GLU A 132 -14.26 11.83 2.37
N ARG A 133 -13.08 11.59 3.00
CA ARG A 133 -12.93 10.77 4.21
C ARG A 133 -13.45 9.33 4.05
N LEU A 134 -13.34 8.78 2.85
CA LEU A 134 -13.76 7.42 2.54
C LEU A 134 -12.77 6.37 3.02
N VAL A 135 -11.54 6.78 3.37
CA VAL A 135 -10.46 5.94 3.89
C VAL A 135 -9.95 6.55 5.19
N ASP A 136 -9.69 5.72 6.21
CA ASP A 136 -9.20 6.15 7.53
C ASP A 136 -7.68 6.00 7.67
N CYS A 137 -7.06 5.18 6.82
CA CYS A 137 -5.63 4.90 6.90
C CYS A 137 -5.05 4.55 5.53
N PHE A 138 -3.97 5.20 5.15
CA PHE A 138 -3.16 4.84 3.98
C PHE A 138 -1.84 4.19 4.42
N ILE A 139 -1.40 3.16 3.67
CA ILE A 139 -0.13 2.48 3.91
C ILE A 139 0.60 2.32 2.59
N SER A 140 1.82 2.87 2.49
CA SER A 140 2.64 2.79 1.28
C SER A 140 4.14 2.74 1.61
N SER A 141 4.97 2.41 0.62
CA SER A 141 6.42 2.64 0.69
C SER A 141 6.75 4.12 0.49
N ALA A 142 8.01 4.53 0.70
CA ALA A 142 8.43 5.93 0.62
C ALA A 142 8.04 6.61 -0.69
N GLY A 143 8.24 5.94 -1.83
CA GLY A 143 7.87 6.47 -3.14
C GLY A 143 6.41 6.88 -3.27
N GLY A 144 5.48 6.17 -2.59
CA GLY A 144 4.06 6.53 -2.56
C GLY A 144 3.73 7.75 -1.72
N ILE A 145 4.68 8.23 -0.93
CA ILE A 145 4.57 9.44 -0.13
C ILE A 145 5.25 10.61 -0.85
N GLU A 146 6.51 10.42 -1.21
CA GLU A 146 7.33 11.48 -1.83
C GLU A 146 6.79 11.92 -3.19
N GLU A 147 6.36 10.99 -4.05
CA GLU A 147 5.86 11.33 -5.39
C GLU A 147 4.52 12.07 -5.37
N ASP A 148 3.71 11.92 -4.32
CA ASP A 148 2.54 12.77 -4.13
C ASP A 148 2.94 14.25 -4.01
N VAL A 149 3.95 14.52 -3.19
CA VAL A 149 4.44 15.88 -2.97
C VAL A 149 5.24 16.39 -4.17
N ILE A 150 6.10 15.55 -4.75
CA ILE A 150 6.87 15.87 -5.97
C ILE A 150 5.95 16.37 -7.10
N LYS A 151 4.79 15.75 -7.27
CA LYS A 151 3.79 16.16 -8.27
C LYS A 151 3.15 17.53 -7.98
N CYS A 152 3.25 18.02 -6.76
CA CYS A 152 2.82 19.38 -6.45
C CYS A 152 3.86 20.44 -6.88
N GLY A 153 5.14 20.07 -6.95
CA GLY A 153 6.21 20.93 -7.44
C GLY A 153 6.33 20.94 -8.97
N GLY A 154 5.94 19.86 -9.64
CA GLY A 154 6.03 19.75 -11.08
C GLY A 154 5.36 18.51 -11.64
N SER A 155 4.87 18.61 -12.89
CA SER A 155 4.13 17.53 -13.53
C SER A 155 4.99 16.30 -13.83
N THR A 156 4.42 15.12 -13.61
CA THR A 156 4.88 13.87 -14.23
C THR A 156 4.28 13.76 -15.63
N LEU A 157 5.09 13.40 -16.60
CA LEU A 157 4.72 13.39 -18.02
C LEU A 157 4.51 11.98 -18.54
N LEU A 158 3.65 11.82 -19.56
CA LEU A 158 3.53 10.57 -20.28
C LEU A 158 4.62 10.46 -21.35
N GLY A 159 5.29 9.33 -21.36
CA GLY A 159 6.23 8.90 -22.37
C GLY A 159 5.85 7.54 -22.93
N ARG A 160 6.85 6.75 -23.34
CA ARG A 160 6.69 5.40 -23.88
C ARG A 160 7.57 4.41 -23.09
N PHE A 161 7.20 3.15 -23.12
CA PHE A 161 7.96 2.08 -22.44
C PHE A 161 9.34 1.80 -23.10
N ASP A 162 9.46 2.06 -24.40
CA ASP A 162 10.64 1.76 -25.24
C ASP A 162 11.70 2.87 -25.24
N LEU A 163 11.53 3.94 -24.47
CA LEU A 163 12.49 5.03 -24.40
C LEU A 163 13.81 4.60 -23.77
N ASP A 164 14.94 5.03 -24.33
CA ASP A 164 16.28 4.79 -23.78
C ASP A 164 16.46 5.53 -22.44
N GLY A 165 16.42 4.78 -21.34
CA GLY A 165 16.58 5.31 -19.99
C GLY A 165 17.94 5.99 -19.75
N ARG A 166 19.01 5.57 -20.44
CA ARG A 166 20.33 6.23 -20.32
C ARG A 166 20.34 7.61 -21.00
N ALA A 167 19.69 7.70 -22.15
CA ALA A 167 19.56 8.97 -22.86
C ALA A 167 18.69 9.96 -22.07
N LEU A 168 17.58 9.48 -21.47
CA LEU A 168 16.73 10.28 -20.60
C LEU A 168 17.49 10.78 -19.38
N ARG A 169 18.23 9.91 -18.70
CA ARG A 169 18.99 10.28 -17.49
C ARG A 169 20.06 11.36 -17.79
N ARG A 170 20.75 11.28 -18.94
CA ARG A 170 21.67 12.36 -19.37
C ARG A 170 20.99 13.70 -19.58
N ARG A 171 19.69 13.71 -19.80
CA ARG A 171 18.85 14.92 -19.96
C ARG A 171 18.14 15.34 -18.67
N GLY A 172 18.48 14.72 -17.53
CA GLY A 172 17.83 15.01 -16.26
C GLY A 172 16.38 14.54 -16.18
N ILE A 173 16.04 13.43 -16.84
CA ILE A 173 14.70 12.86 -16.83
C ILE A 173 14.77 11.44 -16.24
N ASN A 174 14.02 11.19 -15.17
CA ASN A 174 13.82 9.87 -14.60
C ASN A 174 12.62 9.18 -15.26
N ARG A 175 12.66 7.83 -15.35
CA ARG A 175 11.60 7.06 -15.99
C ARG A 175 11.07 5.96 -15.06
N ILE A 176 9.76 5.90 -14.89
CA ILE A 176 9.03 4.87 -14.16
C ILE A 176 8.03 4.25 -15.16
N GLY A 177 8.36 3.09 -15.73
CA GLY A 177 7.54 2.53 -16.82
C GLY A 177 7.49 3.48 -18.02
N ASN A 178 6.31 3.99 -18.36
CA ASN A 178 6.09 5.02 -19.37
C ASN A 178 5.93 6.44 -18.80
N LEU A 179 6.15 6.61 -17.49
CA LEU A 179 6.08 7.90 -16.83
C LEU A 179 7.46 8.56 -16.82
N LEU A 180 7.51 9.87 -17.03
CA LEU A 180 8.72 10.68 -17.07
C LEU A 180 8.65 11.75 -15.98
N VAL A 181 9.66 11.78 -15.12
CA VAL A 181 9.77 12.73 -14.02
C VAL A 181 11.04 13.57 -14.23
N PRO A 182 10.92 14.88 -14.50
CA PRO A 182 12.06 15.79 -14.58
C PRO A 182 12.84 15.81 -13.26
N ASN A 183 14.17 15.91 -13.34
CA ASN A 183 15.03 15.97 -12.15
C ASN A 183 14.74 17.20 -11.30
N ASP A 184 14.33 18.30 -11.94
CA ASP A 184 13.96 19.54 -11.23
C ASP A 184 12.84 19.34 -10.22
N ASN A 185 11.94 18.38 -10.47
CA ASN A 185 10.88 18.03 -9.51
C ASN A 185 11.47 17.44 -8.21
N TYR A 186 12.55 16.64 -8.32
CA TYR A 186 13.25 16.11 -7.15
C TYR A 186 14.06 17.18 -6.42
N CYS A 187 14.67 18.13 -7.15
CA CYS A 187 15.34 19.28 -6.54
C CYS A 187 14.35 20.13 -5.77
N TRP A 188 13.17 20.41 -6.35
CA TRP A 188 12.09 21.10 -5.66
C TRP A 188 11.65 20.35 -4.39
N PHE A 189 11.56 19.02 -4.46
CA PHE A 189 11.18 18.21 -3.31
C PHE A 189 12.26 18.25 -2.21
N GLU A 190 13.55 18.29 -2.55
CA GLU A 190 14.63 18.48 -1.59
C GLU A 190 14.51 19.82 -0.86
N ASP A 191 14.24 20.91 -1.59
CA ASP A 191 14.01 22.24 -1.03
C ASP A 191 12.76 22.27 -0.11
N PHE A 192 11.73 21.51 -0.44
CA PHE A 192 10.54 21.34 0.39
C PHE A 192 10.79 20.51 1.64
N PHE A 193 11.48 19.38 1.50
CA PHE A 193 11.58 18.39 2.57
C PHE A 193 12.68 18.70 3.60
N THR A 194 13.76 19.35 3.19
CA THR A 194 14.86 19.72 4.09
C THR A 194 14.40 20.58 5.28
N PRO A 195 13.57 21.63 5.14
CA PRO A 195 13.04 22.38 6.26
C PRO A 195 12.15 21.54 7.20
N VAL A 196 11.42 20.56 6.67
CA VAL A 196 10.61 19.63 7.48
C VAL A 196 11.53 18.79 8.37
N LEU A 197 12.60 18.23 7.80
CA LEU A 197 13.60 17.47 8.58
C LEU A 197 14.27 18.35 9.65
N ALA A 198 14.59 19.60 9.33
CA ALA A 198 15.18 20.55 10.28
C ALA A 198 14.25 20.81 11.47
N SER A 199 12.96 21.02 11.21
CA SER A 199 11.95 21.20 12.25
C SER A 199 11.81 19.98 13.16
N VAL A 200 11.75 18.78 12.59
CA VAL A 200 11.68 17.52 13.33
C VAL A 200 12.94 17.32 14.18
N HIS A 201 14.10 17.58 13.61
CA HIS A 201 15.38 17.45 14.32
C HIS A 201 15.48 18.42 15.50
N GLU A 202 15.05 19.67 15.33
CA GLU A 202 15.06 20.67 16.41
C GLU A 202 14.08 20.27 17.52
N ALA A 203 12.91 19.74 17.19
CA ALA A 203 11.97 19.20 18.19
C ALA A 203 12.59 18.05 19.01
N GLN A 204 13.34 17.15 18.38
CA GLN A 204 14.07 16.09 19.10
C GLN A 204 15.16 16.67 20.01
N ARG A 205 15.93 17.66 19.54
CA ARG A 205 16.94 18.37 20.35
C ARG A 205 16.32 19.06 21.55
N ALA A 206 15.22 19.77 21.35
CA ALA A 206 14.48 20.46 22.42
C ALA A 206 13.97 19.48 23.48
N SER A 207 13.55 18.29 23.10
CA SER A 207 13.17 17.21 24.00
C SER A 207 14.37 16.56 24.73
N ARG A 208 15.60 16.97 24.43
CA ARG A 208 16.84 16.30 24.84
C ARG A 208 16.89 14.84 24.43
N TRP A 209 16.46 14.53 23.22
CA TRP A 209 16.42 13.18 22.62
C TRP A 209 15.55 12.17 23.39
N LYS A 210 14.61 12.66 24.19
CA LYS A 210 13.64 11.80 24.91
C LYS A 210 12.52 11.30 24.04
N THR A 211 12.25 11.98 22.93
CA THR A 211 11.22 11.61 21.96
C THR A 211 11.87 11.14 20.67
N HIS A 212 11.39 10.02 20.15
CA HIS A 212 11.73 9.53 18.81
C HIS A 212 10.60 9.91 17.87
N THR A 213 10.93 10.26 16.64
CA THR A 213 9.95 10.65 15.64
C THR A 213 9.64 9.44 14.76
N ALA A 214 8.37 9.12 14.61
CA ALA A 214 7.92 8.08 13.71
C ALA A 214 7.88 8.59 12.25
N PRO A 215 7.98 7.71 11.23
CA PRO A 215 7.72 8.07 9.84
C PRO A 215 6.39 8.79 9.65
N SER A 216 5.31 8.33 10.30
CA SER A 216 3.98 8.96 10.22
C SER A 216 3.96 10.42 10.70
N GLU A 217 4.78 10.78 11.69
CA GLU A 217 4.89 12.17 12.19
C GLU A 217 5.61 13.06 11.20
N ILE A 218 6.62 12.53 10.50
CA ILE A 218 7.29 13.27 9.42
C ILE A 218 6.31 13.50 8.26
N ILE A 219 5.52 12.49 7.90
CA ILE A 219 4.51 12.60 6.86
C ILE A 219 3.42 13.62 7.23
N GLU A 220 2.98 13.63 8.49
CA GLU A 220 2.04 14.64 9.00
C GLU A 220 2.65 16.05 8.94
N ALA A 221 3.93 16.20 9.29
CA ALA A 221 4.65 17.47 9.17
C ALA A 221 4.78 17.93 7.71
N MET A 222 4.97 16.99 6.76
CA MET A 222 4.93 17.29 5.32
C MET A 222 3.56 17.83 4.90
N GLY A 223 2.46 17.20 5.34
CA GLY A 223 1.10 17.67 5.08
C GLY A 223 0.84 19.07 5.65
N ALA A 224 1.33 19.37 6.85
CA ALA A 224 1.28 20.70 7.46
C ALA A 224 2.09 21.73 6.67
N ALA A 225 3.29 21.36 6.22
CA ALA A 225 4.14 22.21 5.39
C ALA A 225 3.50 22.50 4.03
N MET A 226 2.84 21.52 3.40
CA MET A 226 2.05 21.74 2.18
C MET A 226 0.94 22.77 2.41
N ALA A 227 0.19 22.66 3.50
CA ALA A 227 -0.89 23.59 3.83
C ALA A 227 -0.40 25.03 4.03
N THR A 228 0.78 25.17 4.63
CA THR A 228 1.31 26.50 5.01
C THR A 228 2.10 27.16 3.89
N ASN A 229 2.95 26.41 3.19
CA ASN A 229 3.93 26.95 2.26
C ASN A 229 3.49 26.87 0.78
N HIS A 230 2.53 26.01 0.46
CA HIS A 230 2.07 25.75 -0.91
C HIS A 230 0.54 25.77 -1.03
N PRO A 231 -0.16 26.86 -0.59
CA PRO A 231 -1.63 26.91 -0.55
C PRO A 231 -2.27 26.74 -1.94
N ASP A 232 -1.59 27.14 -3.01
CA ASP A 232 -2.12 27.08 -4.37
C ASP A 232 -2.13 25.65 -4.95
N THR A 233 -1.25 24.77 -4.48
CA THR A 233 -1.09 23.41 -5.01
C THR A 233 -1.44 22.31 -4.00
N CYS A 234 -1.55 22.62 -2.72
CA CYS A 234 -1.76 21.65 -1.65
C CYS A 234 -3.01 20.78 -1.86
N THR A 235 -4.09 21.34 -2.43
CA THR A 235 -5.34 20.60 -2.65
C THR A 235 -5.22 19.45 -3.63
N SER A 236 -4.16 19.38 -4.41
CA SER A 236 -3.84 18.25 -5.27
C SER A 236 -3.04 17.14 -4.55
N SER A 237 -2.63 17.35 -3.29
CA SER A 237 -1.83 16.40 -2.52
C SER A 237 -2.69 15.47 -1.67
N LEU A 238 -2.43 14.16 -1.75
CA LEU A 238 -2.98 13.16 -0.84
C LEU A 238 -2.58 13.44 0.62
N ILE A 239 -1.29 13.72 0.84
CA ILE A 239 -0.72 13.97 2.18
C ILE A 239 -1.34 15.19 2.84
N TYR A 240 -1.60 16.25 2.05
CA TYR A 240 -2.33 17.43 2.54
C TYR A 240 -3.72 17.06 3.06
N TRP A 241 -4.51 16.29 2.29
CA TRP A 241 -5.84 15.89 2.72
C TRP A 241 -5.82 14.93 3.89
N CYS A 242 -4.82 14.04 3.96
CA CYS A 242 -4.62 13.19 5.13
C CYS A 242 -4.35 14.03 6.38
N TYR A 243 -3.45 15.02 6.31
CA TYR A 243 -3.21 15.97 7.40
C TYR A 243 -4.49 16.73 7.78
N ARG A 244 -5.16 17.33 6.80
CA ARG A 244 -6.36 18.13 7.01
C ARG A 244 -7.48 17.34 7.66
N ASN A 245 -7.69 16.11 7.26
CA ASN A 245 -8.75 15.22 7.71
C ASN A 245 -8.34 14.29 8.85
N LYS A 246 -7.10 14.38 9.34
CA LYS A 246 -6.52 13.53 10.39
C LYS A 246 -6.56 12.05 10.04
N ILE A 247 -6.34 11.72 8.78
CA ILE A 247 -6.20 10.37 8.27
C ILE A 247 -4.77 9.91 8.51
N SER A 248 -4.60 8.72 9.09
CA SER A 248 -3.28 8.18 9.37
C SER A 248 -2.58 7.72 8.09
N VAL A 249 -1.28 8.02 7.96
CA VAL A 249 -0.46 7.55 6.84
C VAL A 249 0.78 6.86 7.40
N PHE A 250 1.01 5.61 6.99
CA PHE A 250 2.15 4.81 7.43
C PHE A 250 3.06 4.43 6.26
N SER A 251 4.36 4.54 6.47
CA SER A 251 5.38 4.12 5.50
C SER A 251 6.38 3.18 6.16
N PRO A 252 6.13 1.84 6.11
CA PRO A 252 7.01 0.87 6.76
C PRO A 252 8.42 0.81 6.14
N ALA A 253 8.56 1.18 4.86
CA ALA A 253 9.85 1.29 4.17
C ALA A 253 10.19 2.76 3.91
N PHE A 254 10.27 3.56 4.96
CA PHE A 254 10.50 5.00 4.88
C PHE A 254 11.81 5.39 4.16
N THR A 255 12.77 4.47 4.09
CA THR A 255 14.10 4.71 3.50
C THR A 255 14.27 4.09 2.11
N ASP A 256 13.23 3.58 1.46
CA ASP A 256 13.33 2.92 0.16
C ASP A 256 13.16 3.86 -1.05
N GLY A 257 13.15 5.19 -0.82
CA GLY A 257 13.00 6.22 -1.85
C GLY A 257 13.88 7.44 -1.58
N SER A 258 13.63 8.51 -2.33
CA SER A 258 14.37 9.78 -2.23
C SER A 258 14.31 10.42 -0.85
N MET A 259 13.21 10.22 -0.11
CA MET A 259 13.15 10.66 1.31
C MET A 259 14.26 10.01 2.14
N GLY A 260 14.56 8.73 1.92
CA GLY A 260 15.63 8.03 2.61
C GLY A 260 17.01 8.61 2.30
N ASP A 261 17.27 8.90 1.03
CA ASP A 261 18.50 9.56 0.60
C ASP A 261 18.64 10.95 1.25
N MET A 262 17.54 11.73 1.27
CA MET A 262 17.55 13.08 1.87
C MET A 262 17.77 13.04 3.39
N VAL A 263 17.16 12.10 4.11
CA VAL A 263 17.43 11.88 5.54
C VAL A 263 18.90 11.51 5.76
N TYR A 264 19.45 10.63 4.91
CA TYR A 264 20.86 10.26 4.97
C TYR A 264 21.77 11.47 4.76
N PHE A 265 21.57 12.27 3.70
CA PHE A 265 22.37 13.47 3.43
C PHE A 265 22.19 14.54 4.51
N TYR A 266 20.98 14.74 5.01
CA TYR A 266 20.70 15.64 6.12
C TYR A 266 21.53 15.27 7.36
N ASN A 267 21.56 13.98 7.74
CA ASN A 267 22.35 13.50 8.88
C ASN A 267 23.85 13.67 8.71
N PHE A 268 24.37 13.82 7.49
CA PHE A 268 25.79 14.11 7.26
C PHE A 268 26.19 15.44 7.89
N SER A 269 25.37 16.46 7.69
CA SER A 269 25.59 17.82 8.19
C SER A 269 24.98 18.06 9.56
N HIS A 270 23.90 17.34 9.92
CA HIS A 270 23.09 17.54 11.12
C HIS A 270 22.91 16.21 11.86
N LYS A 271 23.98 15.77 12.52
CA LYS A 271 24.01 14.45 13.18
C LYS A 271 22.99 14.34 14.31
N GLY A 272 22.36 13.19 14.40
CA GLY A 272 21.58 12.79 15.55
C GLY A 272 20.07 12.70 15.32
N LEU A 273 19.54 13.03 14.12
CA LEU A 273 18.14 12.77 13.80
C LEU A 273 17.85 11.28 13.86
N VAL A 274 16.85 10.88 14.65
CA VAL A 274 16.40 9.51 14.82
C VAL A 274 14.98 9.37 14.29
N VAL A 275 14.77 8.42 13.38
CA VAL A 275 13.44 8.03 12.89
C VAL A 275 13.17 6.60 13.36
N ASP A 276 12.09 6.41 14.13
CA ASP A 276 11.73 5.13 14.74
C ASP A 276 10.46 4.54 14.12
N PRO A 277 10.57 3.60 13.19
CA PRO A 277 9.41 2.97 12.55
C PRO A 277 8.61 2.05 13.50
N LEU A 278 9.18 1.61 14.64
CA LEU A 278 8.45 0.75 15.58
C LEU A 278 7.28 1.48 16.25
N VAL A 279 7.40 2.79 16.42
CA VAL A 279 6.30 3.62 16.91
C VAL A 279 5.06 3.49 16.02
N ASP A 280 5.26 3.44 14.70
CA ASP A 280 4.16 3.30 13.74
C ASP A 280 3.50 1.92 13.76
N VAL A 281 4.24 0.86 14.07
CA VAL A 281 3.64 -0.47 14.30
C VAL A 281 2.65 -0.42 15.45
N VAL A 282 3.03 0.24 16.55
CA VAL A 282 2.14 0.40 17.73
C VAL A 282 0.93 1.27 17.39
N ARG A 283 1.14 2.36 16.63
CA ARG A 283 0.06 3.26 16.21
C ARG A 283 -0.95 2.57 15.30
N LEU A 284 -0.49 1.81 14.33
CA LEU A 284 -1.35 1.04 13.41
C LEU A 284 -2.24 0.06 14.18
N ARG A 285 -1.66 -0.70 15.12
CA ARG A 285 -2.41 -1.63 15.97
C ARG A 285 -3.44 -0.91 16.86
N LYS A 286 -3.07 0.24 17.41
CA LYS A 286 -4.00 1.06 18.22
C LYS A 286 -5.13 1.64 17.38
N LEU A 287 -4.85 2.06 16.15
CA LEU A 287 -5.86 2.57 15.22
C LEU A 287 -6.90 1.48 14.93
N ALA A 288 -6.46 0.27 14.63
CA ALA A 288 -7.32 -0.88 14.34
C ALA A 288 -8.15 -1.34 15.55
N ALA A 289 -7.62 -1.19 16.77
CA ALA A 289 -8.30 -1.56 18.01
C ALA A 289 -9.27 -0.47 18.52
N LYS A 290 -9.36 0.66 17.87
CA LYS A 290 -10.05 1.88 18.31
C LYS A 290 -11.53 1.89 17.93
N GLY A 291 -12.28 0.84 18.09
CA GLY A 291 -13.70 0.82 17.77
C GLY A 291 -14.29 -0.57 17.99
N SER A 292 -15.61 -0.64 17.97
CA SER A 292 -16.39 -1.89 17.97
C SER A 292 -16.74 -2.34 16.55
N GLY A 293 -16.33 -1.55 15.52
CA GLY A 293 -16.63 -1.81 14.13
C GLY A 293 -15.63 -2.75 13.44
N HIS A 294 -15.85 -2.99 12.16
CA HIS A 294 -15.06 -3.86 11.32
C HIS A 294 -13.81 -3.16 10.77
N ASN A 295 -12.75 -3.93 10.58
CA ASN A 295 -11.58 -3.51 9.84
C ASN A 295 -11.68 -4.00 8.39
N LEU A 296 -11.77 -3.06 7.46
CA LEU A 296 -12.01 -3.29 6.04
C LEU A 296 -10.79 -2.82 5.24
N ALA A 297 -10.36 -3.56 4.23
CA ALA A 297 -9.16 -3.19 3.49
C ALA A 297 -9.32 -3.24 1.97
N ILE A 298 -8.62 -2.31 1.31
CA ILE A 298 -8.36 -2.33 -0.14
C ILE A 298 -6.85 -2.38 -0.31
N VAL A 299 -6.34 -3.40 -1.01
CA VAL A 299 -4.91 -3.62 -1.25
C VAL A 299 -4.64 -3.55 -2.75
N LEU A 300 -3.88 -2.55 -3.17
CA LEU A 300 -3.52 -2.32 -4.57
C LEU A 300 -2.04 -2.59 -4.81
N GLY A 301 -1.72 -3.64 -5.58
CA GLY A 301 -0.39 -4.15 -5.78
C GLY A 301 -0.04 -5.24 -4.75
N GLY A 302 0.38 -4.90 -3.58
CA GLY A 302 0.74 -5.87 -2.52
C GLY A 302 2.08 -5.57 -1.88
N GLY A 303 2.98 -6.55 -1.86
CA GLY A 303 4.32 -6.41 -1.28
C GLY A 303 4.30 -5.96 0.18
N LEU A 304 5.21 -5.06 0.52
CA LEU A 304 5.39 -4.58 1.89
C LEU A 304 4.16 -3.86 2.49
N PRO A 305 3.43 -3.00 1.76
CA PRO A 305 2.22 -2.38 2.31
C PRO A 305 1.14 -3.39 2.72
N LYS A 306 0.86 -4.40 1.87
CA LYS A 306 -0.05 -5.52 2.19
C LYS A 306 0.41 -6.24 3.46
N HIS A 307 1.70 -6.61 3.49
CA HIS A 307 2.25 -7.39 4.61
C HIS A 307 2.21 -6.61 5.92
N GLN A 308 2.60 -5.33 5.89
CA GLN A 308 2.54 -4.45 7.06
C GLN A 308 1.11 -4.35 7.61
N LEU A 309 0.13 -4.19 6.72
CA LEU A 309 -1.27 -4.11 7.12
C LEU A 309 -1.74 -5.43 7.76
N LEU A 310 -1.68 -6.52 7.01
CA LEU A 310 -2.27 -7.80 7.43
C LEU A 310 -1.54 -8.45 8.62
N ARG A 311 -0.25 -8.16 8.82
CA ARG A 311 0.49 -8.61 10.02
C ARG A 311 0.08 -7.90 11.30
N ASN A 312 -0.47 -6.70 11.19
CA ASN A 312 -0.72 -5.84 12.34
C ASN A 312 -2.21 -5.61 12.62
N VAL A 313 -3.07 -5.88 11.64
CA VAL A 313 -4.51 -5.64 11.74
C VAL A 313 -5.27 -6.89 11.29
N SER A 314 -6.15 -7.39 12.14
CA SER A 314 -7.09 -8.44 11.79
C SER A 314 -8.22 -7.82 10.95
N MET A 315 -8.44 -8.36 9.75
CA MET A 315 -9.40 -7.84 8.78
C MET A 315 -10.69 -8.65 8.78
N ASP A 316 -11.82 -7.97 8.58
CA ASP A 316 -13.14 -8.58 8.38
C ASP A 316 -13.46 -8.73 6.89
N ALA A 317 -13.06 -7.77 6.06
CA ALA A 317 -13.16 -7.87 4.62
C ALA A 317 -11.93 -7.26 3.92
N VAL A 318 -11.49 -7.88 2.81
CA VAL A 318 -10.33 -7.43 2.03
C VAL A 318 -10.58 -7.58 0.54
N VAL A 319 -10.37 -6.51 -0.20
CA VAL A 319 -10.24 -6.53 -1.67
C VAL A 319 -8.78 -6.42 -2.04
N MET A 320 -8.26 -7.37 -2.82
CA MET A 320 -6.87 -7.39 -3.29
C MET A 320 -6.81 -7.32 -4.80
N VAL A 321 -6.07 -6.36 -5.34
CA VAL A 321 -5.77 -6.25 -6.78
C VAL A 321 -4.29 -6.39 -7.00
N THR A 322 -3.87 -7.37 -7.80
CA THR A 322 -2.45 -7.64 -8.07
C THR A 322 -2.24 -8.21 -9.46
N THR A 323 -1.12 -7.87 -10.09
CA THR A 323 -0.65 -8.52 -11.33
C THR A 323 0.17 -9.79 -11.05
N GLY A 324 0.53 -10.03 -9.78
CA GLY A 324 1.35 -11.17 -9.39
C GLY A 324 0.63 -12.51 -9.54
N LEU A 325 1.39 -13.55 -9.88
CA LEU A 325 0.92 -14.93 -10.00
C LEU A 325 1.26 -15.71 -8.73
N GLU A 326 0.48 -16.74 -8.39
CA GLU A 326 0.77 -17.59 -7.22
C GLU A 326 2.15 -18.27 -7.33
N ALA A 327 2.59 -18.58 -8.56
CA ALA A 327 3.89 -19.16 -8.82
C ALA A 327 5.08 -18.21 -8.52
N ASP A 328 4.84 -16.91 -8.36
CA ASP A 328 5.91 -15.94 -8.04
C ASP A 328 6.42 -16.11 -6.60
N GLY A 329 5.64 -16.74 -5.72
CA GLY A 329 5.98 -16.97 -4.31
C GLY A 329 6.15 -15.70 -3.49
N CYS A 330 5.68 -14.53 -3.97
CA CYS A 330 5.78 -13.27 -3.26
C CYS A 330 4.51 -12.97 -2.44
N VAL A 331 4.63 -12.11 -1.45
CA VAL A 331 3.52 -11.72 -0.56
C VAL A 331 2.32 -11.12 -1.33
N SER A 332 2.58 -10.45 -2.47
CA SER A 332 1.51 -9.86 -3.27
C SER A 332 0.68 -10.88 -4.05
N SER A 333 1.23 -12.06 -4.34
CA SER A 333 0.65 -13.08 -5.20
C SER A 333 0.38 -14.42 -4.51
N GLY A 334 0.73 -14.56 -3.23
CA GLY A 334 0.51 -15.79 -2.45
C GLY A 334 -0.94 -16.26 -2.49
N ALA A 335 -1.16 -17.58 -2.45
CA ALA A 335 -2.49 -18.15 -2.38
C ALA A 335 -3.22 -17.67 -1.10
N LEU A 336 -4.54 -17.54 -1.16
CA LEU A 336 -5.32 -17.15 0.04
C LEU A 336 -5.16 -18.17 1.17
N ALA A 337 -5.03 -19.46 0.83
CA ALA A 337 -4.78 -20.50 1.81
C ALA A 337 -3.46 -20.28 2.57
N ASP A 338 -2.42 -19.77 1.91
CA ASP A 338 -1.14 -19.44 2.54
C ASP A 338 -1.27 -18.21 3.44
N ASP A 339 -2.00 -17.19 3.01
CA ASP A 339 -2.28 -16.00 3.83
C ASP A 339 -3.02 -16.38 5.13
N VAL A 340 -3.95 -17.34 5.06
CA VAL A 340 -4.64 -17.90 6.25
C VAL A 340 -3.68 -18.76 7.08
N ALA A 341 -2.95 -19.68 6.44
CA ALA A 341 -2.06 -20.60 7.15
C ALA A 341 -0.93 -19.90 7.92
N CYS A 342 -0.43 -18.76 7.42
CA CYS A 342 0.57 -17.94 8.12
C CYS A 342 -0.04 -16.86 9.02
N GLY A 343 -1.35 -16.82 9.18
CA GLY A 343 -2.06 -15.92 10.10
C GLY A 343 -2.11 -14.46 9.65
N LEU A 344 -2.01 -14.20 8.36
CA LEU A 344 -2.24 -12.86 7.78
C LEU A 344 -3.74 -12.56 7.62
N LEU A 345 -4.54 -13.61 7.38
CA LEU A 345 -6.00 -13.53 7.30
C LEU A 345 -6.61 -14.56 8.26
N ARG A 346 -7.83 -14.32 8.69
CA ARG A 346 -8.66 -15.30 9.40
C ARG A 346 -9.42 -16.16 8.38
N GLU A 347 -9.85 -17.34 8.80
CA GLU A 347 -10.67 -18.24 7.98
C GLU A 347 -12.03 -17.62 7.59
N ASP A 348 -12.56 -16.73 8.42
CA ASP A 348 -13.84 -16.06 8.25
C ASP A 348 -13.72 -14.67 7.58
N THR A 349 -12.52 -14.23 7.20
CA THR A 349 -12.32 -12.97 6.49
C THR A 349 -12.94 -13.05 5.09
N GLU A 350 -13.82 -12.10 4.74
CA GLU A 350 -14.33 -11.98 3.39
C GLU A 350 -13.24 -11.45 2.46
N VAL A 351 -12.82 -12.24 1.47
CA VAL A 351 -11.73 -11.88 0.56
C VAL A 351 -12.15 -11.97 -0.89
N VAL A 352 -11.96 -10.87 -1.61
CA VAL A 352 -12.07 -10.86 -3.08
C VAL A 352 -10.71 -10.49 -3.66
N ARG A 353 -10.11 -11.43 -4.41
CA ARG A 353 -8.84 -11.23 -5.11
C ARG A 353 -9.06 -11.10 -6.60
N VAL A 354 -8.50 -10.04 -7.17
CA VAL A 354 -8.52 -9.74 -8.60
C VAL A 354 -7.10 -9.77 -9.14
N GLN A 355 -6.87 -10.57 -10.17
CA GLN A 355 -5.63 -10.55 -10.94
C GLN A 355 -5.76 -9.52 -12.06
N GLY A 356 -5.11 -8.38 -11.90
CA GLY A 356 -5.17 -7.30 -12.87
C GLY A 356 -4.33 -6.09 -12.46
N ASP A 357 -4.14 -5.18 -13.40
CA ASP A 357 -3.45 -3.91 -13.14
C ASP A 357 -4.40 -2.96 -12.40
N ALA A 358 -4.00 -2.52 -11.22
CA ALA A 358 -4.79 -1.64 -10.38
C ALA A 358 -5.09 -0.28 -11.04
N THR A 359 -4.23 0.19 -11.94
CA THR A 359 -4.46 1.46 -12.67
C THR A 359 -5.65 1.38 -13.63
N VAL A 360 -6.02 0.17 -14.04
CA VAL A 360 -7.21 -0.10 -14.88
C VAL A 360 -8.39 -0.54 -14.04
N VAL A 361 -8.15 -1.48 -13.12
CA VAL A 361 -9.22 -2.19 -12.41
C VAL A 361 -9.82 -1.35 -11.28
N PHE A 362 -9.01 -0.62 -10.52
CA PHE A 362 -9.51 0.11 -9.35
C PHE A 362 -10.48 1.24 -9.70
N PRO A 363 -10.26 2.07 -10.74
CA PRO A 363 -11.26 3.04 -11.18
C PRO A 363 -12.62 2.42 -11.53
N LEU A 364 -12.64 1.23 -12.13
CA LEU A 364 -13.89 0.53 -12.44
C LEU A 364 -14.66 0.10 -11.19
N MET A 365 -13.95 -0.21 -10.11
CA MET A 365 -14.58 -0.57 -8.82
C MET A 365 -15.24 0.62 -8.12
N LEU A 366 -14.85 1.84 -8.45
CA LEU A 366 -15.40 3.07 -7.85
C LEU A 366 -16.66 3.58 -8.57
N ILE A 367 -17.01 3.03 -9.73
CA ILE A 367 -18.22 3.42 -10.45
C ILE A 367 -19.45 2.90 -9.69
N SER A 368 -20.29 3.82 -9.19
CA SER A 368 -21.53 3.48 -8.49
C SER A 368 -22.59 2.97 -9.47
N GLU A 369 -23.46 2.06 -8.99
CA GLU A 369 -24.67 1.65 -9.72
C GLU A 369 -25.80 2.67 -9.57
N GLU A 370 -25.86 3.30 -8.39
CA GLU A 370 -26.86 4.31 -8.09
C GLU A 370 -26.46 5.65 -8.72
N ALA A 371 -27.43 6.35 -9.30
CA ALA A 371 -27.22 7.76 -9.61
C ALA A 371 -26.92 8.44 -8.27
N SER A 372 -25.71 8.98 -8.11
CA SER A 372 -25.43 9.79 -6.94
C SER A 372 -26.36 11.02 -7.06
N THR A 373 -27.39 11.04 -6.25
CA THR A 373 -28.06 12.29 -5.92
C THR A 373 -27.05 13.07 -5.08
N LEU A 374 -26.13 13.78 -5.78
CA LEU A 374 -25.21 14.74 -5.18
C LEU A 374 -25.95 15.90 -4.48
N GLU A 375 -27.28 15.87 -4.50
CA GLU A 375 -28.15 16.87 -3.86
C GLU A 375 -28.37 16.59 -2.36
N ASP A 376 -28.19 15.35 -1.88
CA ASP A 376 -28.48 15.01 -0.47
C ASP A 376 -27.28 15.22 0.49
N ALA A 377 -26.10 15.57 0.00
CA ALA A 377 -24.93 15.84 0.83
C ALA A 377 -24.69 17.32 1.11
N ALA A 378 -25.57 18.20 0.62
CA ALA A 378 -25.48 19.67 0.79
C ALA A 378 -26.62 20.26 1.64
N ALA A 379 -27.44 19.41 2.30
CA ALA A 379 -28.50 19.85 3.22
C ALA A 379 -28.10 19.74 4.69
#